data_b8888f8ef2162ddb1df6c8f5c80f91a3
#
_entry.id   b8888f8ef2162ddb1df6c8f5c80f91a3
#
_cell.length_a   1.000
_cell.length_b   1.000
_cell.length_c   1.000
_cell.angle_alpha   90.00
_cell.angle_beta   90.00
_cell.angle_gamma   90.00
#
_symmetry.space_group_name_H-M   'P 1'
#
loop_
_entity.id
_entity.type
_entity.pdbx_description
1 polymer ?
#
loop_
_entity_poly.entity_id
_entity_poly.type
_entity_poly.pdbx_seq_one_letter_code
_entity_poly.pdbx_strand_id
1 'polypeptide(L)'
;EHHIHLYTSIPFDPVNSSRFAEAGLDEIRFHLLDGRLERYLQVIDECHKLGINVGIELPCEPDKADSLFALLEEMNGSNVQFLNLNELEITVGNQENMDVRGFNLSGSMTAAAEGSLELALKLKQHAKEMSFHVKFCSANFKDAGQLRARFRRRAEVTLRPYEVLSDDDTILFGAIPTDESDARDDVEELSQELELSEGWIRYDSTNRRIELPLSAAEQIADFVDVQVQLVEVHPTHERLEVSVVNLNENR
;
A
#
# COMPACT_ATOMS: atom_id res chain seq x y z
N GLU A 1 -18.88 4.61 13.23
CA GLU A 1 -18.06 3.81 14.15
C GLU A 1 -16.91 3.18 13.37
N HIS A 2 -15.68 3.21 13.90
CA HIS A 2 -14.50 2.67 13.23
C HIS A 2 -14.21 1.28 13.77
N HIS A 3 -13.84 0.33 12.91
CA HIS A 3 -13.32 -0.98 13.31
C HIS A 3 -11.83 -0.84 13.64
N ILE A 4 -11.45 -1.14 14.88
CA ILE A 4 -10.09 -1.01 15.39
C ILE A 4 -9.45 -2.39 15.45
N HIS A 5 -8.35 -2.60 14.73
CA HIS A 5 -7.61 -3.85 14.80
C HIS A 5 -6.13 -3.64 15.14
N LEU A 6 -5.57 -4.59 15.86
CA LEU A 6 -4.18 -4.64 16.28
C LEU A 6 -3.44 -5.79 15.58
N TYR A 7 -2.26 -5.52 15.04
CA TYR A 7 -1.30 -6.54 14.60
C TYR A 7 -0.19 -6.69 15.62
N THR A 8 0.16 -7.94 15.97
CA THR A 8 1.28 -8.24 16.86
C THR A 8 1.92 -9.59 16.50
N SER A 9 3.25 -9.67 16.63
CA SER A 9 4.00 -10.92 16.53
C SER A 9 4.49 -11.43 17.88
N ILE A 10 4.12 -10.76 18.97
CA ILE A 10 4.56 -11.11 20.32
C ILE A 10 3.34 -11.51 21.14
N PRO A 11 3.30 -12.74 21.73
CA PRO A 11 2.31 -13.05 22.73
C PRO A 11 2.55 -12.15 23.96
N PHE A 12 1.51 -11.52 24.42
CA PHE A 12 1.56 -10.64 25.60
C PHE A 12 0.87 -11.30 26.81
N ASP A 13 1.04 -10.69 27.98
CA ASP A 13 0.35 -11.15 29.18
C ASP A 13 -1.17 -11.03 28.99
N PRO A 14 -1.94 -12.12 29.19
CA PRO A 14 -3.41 -12.11 29.05
C PRO A 14 -4.12 -11.01 29.84
N VAL A 15 -3.56 -10.52 30.92
CA VAL A 15 -4.10 -9.39 31.69
C VAL A 15 -4.21 -8.10 30.84
N ASN A 16 -3.41 -7.95 29.81
CA ASN A 16 -3.49 -6.83 28.89
C ASN A 16 -4.68 -6.92 27.93
N SER A 17 -5.26 -8.11 27.74
CA SER A 17 -6.45 -8.29 26.91
C SER A 17 -7.64 -7.47 27.42
N SER A 18 -7.84 -7.40 28.74
CA SER A 18 -8.89 -6.56 29.34
C SER A 18 -8.69 -5.08 29.03
N ARG A 19 -7.45 -4.60 29.07
CA ARG A 19 -7.13 -3.20 28.72
C ARG A 19 -7.40 -2.88 27.27
N PHE A 20 -7.17 -3.82 26.37
CA PHE A 20 -7.49 -3.66 24.93
C PHE A 20 -9.00 -3.67 24.71
N ALA A 21 -9.74 -4.57 25.35
CA ALA A 21 -11.19 -4.60 25.28
C ALA A 21 -11.82 -3.31 25.83
N GLU A 22 -11.35 -2.81 26.99
CA GLU A 22 -11.78 -1.53 27.57
C GLU A 22 -11.47 -0.32 26.66
N ALA A 23 -10.37 -0.39 25.89
CA ALA A 23 -10.00 0.63 24.92
C ALA A 23 -10.81 0.53 23.61
N GLY A 24 -11.67 -0.45 23.44
CA GLY A 24 -12.52 -0.63 22.27
C GLY A 24 -11.85 -1.35 21.11
N LEU A 25 -10.88 -2.24 21.37
CA LEU A 25 -10.29 -3.08 20.33
C LEU A 25 -11.30 -4.10 19.82
N ASP A 26 -11.58 -4.10 18.51
CA ASP A 26 -12.53 -5.04 17.89
C ASP A 26 -11.87 -6.34 17.43
N GLU A 27 -10.61 -6.27 16.98
CA GLU A 27 -9.92 -7.40 16.35
C GLU A 27 -8.43 -7.41 16.67
N ILE A 28 -7.86 -8.61 16.91
CA ILE A 28 -6.42 -8.81 17.04
C ILE A 28 -5.94 -9.86 16.04
N ARG A 29 -4.81 -9.61 15.40
CA ARG A 29 -4.16 -10.53 14.47
C ARG A 29 -2.76 -10.84 14.94
N PHE A 30 -2.51 -12.12 15.18
CA PHE A 30 -1.18 -12.60 15.55
C PHE A 30 -0.40 -13.05 14.31
N HIS A 31 0.83 -12.57 14.19
CA HIS A 31 1.79 -13.06 13.21
C HIS A 31 2.74 -14.05 13.91
N LEU A 32 2.59 -15.33 13.61
CA LEU A 32 3.36 -16.39 14.26
C LEU A 32 4.75 -16.50 13.64
N LEU A 33 5.74 -15.77 14.15
CA LEU A 33 7.10 -15.73 13.59
C LEU A 33 7.79 -17.09 13.53
N ASP A 34 7.53 -17.95 14.52
CA ASP A 34 8.10 -19.29 14.64
C ASP A 34 7.11 -20.40 14.25
N GLY A 35 5.92 -20.04 13.78
CA GLY A 35 4.86 -20.98 13.39
C GLY A 35 4.22 -21.77 14.53
N ARG A 36 4.52 -21.48 15.80
CA ARG A 36 4.05 -22.21 16.96
C ARG A 36 2.84 -21.57 17.61
N LEU A 37 1.66 -22.11 17.36
CA LEU A 37 0.39 -21.61 17.88
C LEU A 37 0.29 -21.73 19.40
N GLU A 38 0.86 -22.79 20.00
CA GLU A 38 0.77 -23.07 21.43
C GLU A 38 1.21 -21.92 22.34
N ARG A 39 2.14 -21.08 21.85
CA ARG A 39 2.63 -19.90 22.59
C ARG A 39 1.60 -18.78 22.71
N TYR A 40 0.59 -18.79 21.85
CA TYR A 40 -0.43 -17.75 21.75
C TYR A 40 -1.79 -18.19 22.31
N LEU A 41 -2.02 -19.49 22.54
CA LEU A 41 -3.34 -20.04 22.92
C LEU A 41 -3.93 -19.33 24.13
N GLN A 42 -3.15 -19.07 25.17
CA GLN A 42 -3.67 -18.45 26.40
C GLN A 42 -4.17 -17.02 26.13
N VAL A 43 -3.45 -16.21 25.34
CA VAL A 43 -3.88 -14.85 25.02
C VAL A 43 -5.02 -14.85 24.00
N ILE A 44 -5.05 -15.82 23.08
CA ILE A 44 -6.15 -16.03 22.12
C ILE A 44 -7.44 -16.31 22.89
N ASP A 45 -7.40 -17.24 23.84
CA ASP A 45 -8.56 -17.62 24.65
C ASP A 45 -9.09 -16.43 25.48
N GLU A 46 -8.19 -15.62 26.02
CA GLU A 46 -8.59 -14.47 26.82
C GLU A 46 -9.17 -13.35 25.97
N CYS A 47 -8.58 -13.05 24.83
CA CYS A 47 -9.13 -12.08 23.86
C CYS A 47 -10.53 -12.52 23.39
N HIS A 48 -10.69 -13.80 23.04
CA HIS A 48 -11.97 -14.34 22.62
C HIS A 48 -13.06 -14.22 23.69
N LYS A 49 -12.76 -14.55 24.96
CA LYS A 49 -13.70 -14.39 26.10
C LYS A 49 -14.15 -12.94 26.28
N LEU A 50 -13.31 -11.98 25.98
CA LEU A 50 -13.59 -10.55 26.08
C LEU A 50 -14.30 -9.98 24.84
N GLY A 51 -14.63 -10.82 23.86
CA GLY A 51 -15.35 -10.43 22.65
C GLY A 51 -14.46 -9.79 21.57
N ILE A 52 -13.12 -9.84 21.71
CA ILE A 52 -12.19 -9.41 20.69
C ILE A 52 -12.10 -10.50 19.62
N ASN A 53 -12.27 -10.14 18.35
CA ASN A 53 -12.10 -11.04 17.22
C ASN A 53 -10.63 -11.45 17.08
N VAL A 54 -10.34 -12.75 17.03
CA VAL A 54 -8.95 -13.25 17.00
C VAL A 54 -8.64 -13.90 15.67
N GLY A 55 -7.61 -13.41 15.00
CA GLY A 55 -7.09 -13.98 13.76
C GLY A 55 -5.60 -14.27 13.79
N ILE A 56 -5.19 -15.13 12.86
CA ILE A 56 -3.79 -15.35 12.52
C ILE A 56 -3.56 -14.73 11.15
N GLU A 57 -2.41 -14.09 10.96
CA GLU A 57 -2.02 -13.54 9.66
C GLU A 57 -0.60 -13.98 9.30
N LEU A 58 -0.45 -14.66 8.16
CA LEU A 58 0.81 -15.25 7.74
C LEU A 58 1.03 -15.10 6.22
N PRO A 59 2.29 -15.02 5.78
CA PRO A 59 2.62 -15.19 4.37
C PRO A 59 2.39 -16.64 3.95
N CYS A 60 1.90 -16.84 2.74
CA CYS A 60 1.73 -18.15 2.14
C CYS A 60 3.05 -18.59 1.49
N GLU A 61 3.92 -19.24 2.26
CA GLU A 61 5.28 -19.63 1.90
C GLU A 61 5.31 -21.07 1.36
N PRO A 62 5.56 -21.29 0.04
CA PRO A 62 5.54 -22.62 -0.58
C PRO A 62 6.48 -23.65 0.05
N ASP A 63 7.65 -23.22 0.52
CA ASP A 63 8.64 -24.09 1.19
C ASP A 63 8.22 -24.50 2.62
N LYS A 64 7.17 -23.90 3.15
CA LYS A 64 6.59 -24.22 4.47
C LYS A 64 5.22 -24.89 4.37
N ALA A 65 4.88 -25.48 3.22
CA ALA A 65 3.56 -26.04 2.97
C ALA A 65 3.11 -27.02 4.07
N ASP A 66 3.95 -28.00 4.42
CA ASP A 66 3.62 -29.00 5.45
C ASP A 66 3.36 -28.35 6.82
N SER A 67 4.14 -27.36 7.19
CA SER A 67 3.96 -26.61 8.44
C SER A 67 2.67 -25.81 8.46
N LEU A 68 2.29 -25.22 7.30
CA LEU A 68 1.03 -24.48 7.18
C LEU A 68 -0.18 -25.42 7.24
N PHE A 69 -0.14 -26.62 6.65
CA PHE A 69 -1.18 -27.64 6.81
C PHE A 69 -1.30 -28.09 8.26
N ALA A 70 -0.18 -28.36 8.94
CA ALA A 70 -0.18 -28.74 10.35
C ALA A 70 -0.78 -27.62 11.23
N LEU A 71 -0.45 -26.37 10.96
CA LEU A 71 -1.02 -25.23 11.68
C LEU A 71 -2.54 -25.12 11.50
N LEU A 72 -3.09 -25.43 10.32
CA LEU A 72 -4.54 -25.45 10.12
C LEU A 72 -5.21 -26.48 11.08
N GLU A 73 -4.61 -27.65 11.23
CA GLU A 73 -5.12 -28.68 12.15
C GLU A 73 -5.03 -28.22 13.62
N GLU A 74 -3.95 -27.55 14.02
CA GLU A 74 -3.79 -27.01 15.37
C GLU A 74 -4.79 -25.87 15.65
N MET A 75 -5.10 -25.05 14.66
CA MET A 75 -6.12 -23.99 14.76
C MET A 75 -7.53 -24.55 14.86
N ASN A 76 -7.78 -25.71 14.25
CA ASN A 76 -9.10 -26.31 14.23
C ASN A 76 -9.53 -26.74 15.66
N GLY A 77 -10.61 -26.14 16.14
CA GLY A 77 -11.07 -26.35 17.52
C GLY A 77 -10.46 -25.38 18.56
N SER A 78 -9.54 -24.49 18.16
CA SER A 78 -9.10 -23.37 19.00
C SER A 78 -10.10 -22.18 18.91
N ASN A 79 -9.85 -21.13 19.69
CA ASN A 79 -10.62 -19.88 19.63
C ASN A 79 -10.12 -18.89 18.56
N VAL A 80 -9.33 -19.34 17.59
CA VAL A 80 -9.00 -18.58 16.40
C VAL A 80 -10.20 -18.55 15.46
N GLN A 81 -10.64 -17.37 15.02
CA GLN A 81 -11.84 -17.19 14.21
C GLN A 81 -11.56 -17.10 12.73
N PHE A 82 -10.34 -16.65 12.36
CA PHE A 82 -9.92 -16.58 10.96
C PHE A 82 -8.41 -16.68 10.76
N LEU A 83 -8.02 -17.14 9.57
CA LEU A 83 -6.66 -17.09 9.05
C LEU A 83 -6.60 -16.17 7.82
N ASN A 84 -5.74 -15.20 7.88
CA ASN A 84 -5.39 -14.35 6.74
C ASN A 84 -4.10 -14.85 6.12
N LEU A 85 -4.18 -15.44 4.94
CA LEU A 85 -3.02 -15.80 4.13
C LEU A 85 -2.69 -14.64 3.19
N ASN A 86 -1.48 -14.14 3.26
CA ASN A 86 -0.96 -13.17 2.32
C ASN A 86 -0.16 -13.87 1.24
N GLU A 87 -0.39 -13.56 -0.03
CA GLU A 87 0.51 -14.00 -1.09
C GLU A 87 1.93 -13.55 -0.78
N LEU A 88 2.89 -14.47 -0.91
CA LEU A 88 4.30 -14.16 -0.68
C LEU A 88 4.78 -13.24 -1.79
N GLU A 89 5.43 -12.15 -1.43
CA GLU A 89 5.95 -11.15 -2.36
C GLU A 89 7.47 -11.07 -2.27
N ILE A 90 8.13 -10.99 -3.43
CA ILE A 90 9.58 -10.76 -3.55
C ILE A 90 9.77 -9.26 -3.80
N THR A 91 10.43 -8.59 -2.89
CA THR A 91 10.68 -7.15 -2.95
C THR A 91 12.17 -6.88 -2.81
N VAL A 92 12.61 -5.67 -3.15
CA VAL A 92 14.02 -5.28 -2.97
C VAL A 92 14.53 -5.53 -1.54
N GLY A 93 13.65 -5.38 -0.54
CA GLY A 93 14.02 -5.55 0.87
C GLY A 93 14.18 -7.00 1.32
N ASN A 94 13.68 -8.00 0.59
CA ASN A 94 13.77 -9.42 0.95
C ASN A 94 14.37 -10.32 -0.14
N GLN A 95 14.74 -9.76 -1.28
CA GLN A 95 15.18 -10.52 -2.47
C GLN A 95 16.31 -11.50 -2.16
N GLU A 96 17.37 -11.06 -1.47
CA GLU A 96 18.51 -11.95 -1.13
C GLU A 96 18.05 -13.20 -0.34
N ASN A 97 17.16 -13.02 0.62
CA ASN A 97 16.61 -14.14 1.40
C ASN A 97 15.73 -15.05 0.55
N MET A 98 14.95 -14.48 -0.38
CA MET A 98 14.11 -15.25 -1.29
C MET A 98 14.92 -16.04 -2.29
N ASP A 99 16.00 -15.47 -2.84
CA ASP A 99 16.94 -16.14 -3.73
C ASP A 99 17.63 -17.33 -3.03
N VAL A 100 18.10 -17.15 -1.79
CA VAL A 100 18.69 -18.24 -0.99
C VAL A 100 17.70 -19.38 -0.75
N ARG A 101 16.41 -19.08 -0.61
CA ARG A 101 15.32 -20.06 -0.44
C ARG A 101 14.85 -20.64 -1.77
N GLY A 102 15.37 -20.19 -2.90
CA GLY A 102 15.05 -20.68 -4.24
C GLY A 102 13.71 -20.19 -4.80
N PHE A 103 13.21 -19.06 -4.32
CA PHE A 103 11.99 -18.46 -4.84
C PHE A 103 12.23 -17.64 -6.11
N ASN A 104 11.29 -17.73 -7.06
CA ASN A 104 11.24 -16.92 -8.26
C ASN A 104 9.95 -16.11 -8.28
N LEU A 105 9.95 -15.04 -9.07
CA LEU A 105 8.71 -14.32 -9.38
C LEU A 105 7.77 -15.20 -10.20
N SER A 106 6.47 -15.08 -9.94
CA SER A 106 5.41 -15.88 -10.60
C SER A 106 5.23 -15.60 -12.10
N GLY A 107 5.95 -14.60 -12.65
CA GLY A 107 5.77 -14.14 -14.03
C GLY A 107 4.53 -13.29 -14.25
N SER A 108 3.77 -12.99 -13.20
CA SER A 108 2.68 -11.99 -13.21
C SER A 108 3.25 -10.56 -13.20
N MET A 109 2.39 -9.56 -13.40
CA MET A 109 2.79 -8.14 -13.28
C MET A 109 2.96 -7.67 -11.83
N THR A 110 2.89 -8.60 -10.86
CA THR A 110 3.03 -8.31 -9.43
C THR A 110 4.32 -8.90 -8.87
N ALA A 111 4.68 -8.52 -7.65
CA ALA A 111 5.83 -9.07 -6.94
C ALA A 111 5.59 -10.48 -6.34
N ALA A 112 4.52 -11.17 -6.75
CA ALA A 112 4.15 -12.48 -6.21
C ALA A 112 5.20 -13.55 -6.47
N ALA A 113 5.50 -14.36 -5.44
CA ALA A 113 6.35 -15.52 -5.55
C ALA A 113 5.64 -16.71 -6.19
N GLU A 114 6.36 -17.47 -7.04
CA GLU A 114 5.86 -18.68 -7.67
C GLU A 114 5.38 -19.70 -6.63
N GLY A 115 4.25 -20.34 -6.88
CA GLY A 115 3.66 -21.38 -6.00
C GLY A 115 2.85 -20.85 -4.81
N SER A 116 2.94 -19.56 -4.48
CA SER A 116 2.23 -19.01 -3.31
C SER A 116 0.71 -19.03 -3.48
N LEU A 117 0.21 -18.63 -4.65
CA LEU A 117 -1.23 -18.68 -4.96
C LEU A 117 -1.77 -20.13 -4.93
N GLU A 118 -1.05 -21.06 -5.56
CA GLU A 118 -1.46 -22.47 -5.62
C GLU A 118 -1.52 -23.09 -4.23
N LEU A 119 -0.55 -22.80 -3.37
CA LEU A 119 -0.56 -23.26 -1.99
C LEU A 119 -1.75 -22.66 -1.22
N ALA A 120 -1.99 -21.35 -1.37
CA ALA A 120 -3.10 -20.68 -0.69
C ALA A 120 -4.46 -21.28 -1.06
N LEU A 121 -4.67 -21.62 -2.33
CA LEU A 121 -5.89 -22.29 -2.79
C LEU A 121 -6.04 -23.69 -2.20
N LYS A 122 -4.94 -24.46 -2.09
CA LYS A 122 -4.94 -25.79 -1.45
C LYS A 122 -5.26 -25.69 0.05
N LEU A 123 -4.63 -24.76 0.77
CA LEU A 123 -4.89 -24.53 2.19
C LEU A 123 -6.35 -24.10 2.43
N LYS A 124 -6.86 -23.18 1.60
CA LYS A 124 -8.26 -22.74 1.68
C LYS A 124 -9.25 -23.88 1.43
N GLN A 125 -8.95 -24.75 0.46
CA GLN A 125 -9.79 -25.93 0.19
C GLN A 125 -9.74 -26.93 1.35
N HIS A 126 -8.57 -27.15 1.93
CA HIS A 126 -8.38 -28.04 3.08
C HIS A 126 -9.15 -27.56 4.32
N ALA A 127 -9.13 -26.26 4.57
CA ALA A 127 -9.78 -25.64 5.73
C ALA A 127 -11.30 -25.43 5.56
N LYS A 128 -11.90 -25.87 4.46
CA LYS A 128 -13.31 -25.56 4.13
C LYS A 128 -14.34 -25.96 5.20
N GLU A 129 -14.10 -27.08 5.89
CA GLU A 129 -14.97 -27.63 6.93
C GLU A 129 -14.41 -27.39 8.35
N MET A 130 -13.38 -26.58 8.51
CA MET A 130 -12.78 -26.25 9.80
C MET A 130 -13.57 -25.16 10.55
N SER A 131 -13.28 -25.00 11.84
CA SER A 131 -13.98 -24.08 12.74
C SER A 131 -13.70 -22.60 12.54
N PHE A 132 -12.80 -22.24 11.61
CA PHE A 132 -12.39 -20.87 11.32
C PHE A 132 -12.44 -20.56 9.81
N HIS A 133 -12.41 -19.28 9.47
CA HIS A 133 -12.44 -18.84 8.06
C HIS A 133 -11.04 -18.60 7.52
N VAL A 134 -10.78 -19.02 6.27
CA VAL A 134 -9.52 -18.70 5.56
C VAL A 134 -9.78 -17.64 4.51
N LYS A 135 -9.11 -16.50 4.66
CA LYS A 135 -9.06 -15.41 3.69
C LYS A 135 -7.69 -15.39 3.03
N PHE A 136 -7.65 -15.13 1.74
CA PHE A 136 -6.41 -14.96 0.98
C PHE A 136 -6.37 -13.55 0.38
N CYS A 137 -5.28 -12.85 0.64
CA CYS A 137 -4.97 -11.54 0.08
C CYS A 137 -3.87 -11.71 -0.98
N SER A 138 -4.24 -11.64 -2.25
CA SER A 138 -3.27 -11.69 -3.35
C SER A 138 -2.48 -10.37 -3.46
N ALA A 139 -1.28 -10.44 -4.02
CA ALA A 139 -0.46 -9.27 -4.34
C ALA A 139 -1.23 -8.31 -5.26
N ASN A 140 -1.87 -8.83 -6.29
CA ASN A 140 -2.70 -8.03 -7.18
C ASN A 140 -3.85 -7.29 -6.46
N PHE A 141 -4.51 -7.92 -5.49
CA PHE A 141 -5.56 -7.25 -4.71
C PHE A 141 -4.99 -6.16 -3.80
N LYS A 142 -3.80 -6.37 -3.23
CA LYS A 142 -3.12 -5.35 -2.42
C LYS A 142 -2.76 -4.13 -3.28
N ASP A 143 -2.19 -4.34 -4.47
CA ASP A 143 -1.73 -3.27 -5.36
C ASP A 143 -2.91 -2.59 -6.06
N ALA A 144 -3.66 -3.32 -6.88
CA ALA A 144 -4.73 -2.77 -7.70
C ALA A 144 -5.98 -2.37 -6.89
N GLY A 145 -6.20 -2.97 -5.72
CA GLY A 145 -7.36 -2.68 -4.87
C GLY A 145 -7.03 -1.77 -3.70
N GLN A 146 -6.26 -2.28 -2.74
CA GLN A 146 -6.07 -1.59 -1.45
C GLN A 146 -5.19 -0.35 -1.57
N LEU A 147 -4.05 -0.44 -2.27
CA LEU A 147 -3.10 0.68 -2.40
C LEU A 147 -3.73 1.80 -3.20
N ARG A 148 -4.31 1.50 -4.35
CA ARG A 148 -5.00 2.47 -5.20
C ARG A 148 -6.15 3.17 -4.47
N ALA A 149 -6.97 2.42 -3.73
CA ALA A 149 -8.03 3.02 -2.91
C ALA A 149 -7.50 3.94 -1.80
N ARG A 150 -6.31 3.66 -1.24
CA ARG A 150 -5.63 4.56 -0.29
C ARG A 150 -5.13 5.82 -1.00
N PHE A 151 -4.53 5.68 -2.17
CA PHE A 151 -4.04 6.79 -2.98
C PHE A 151 -5.19 7.72 -3.36
N ARG A 152 -6.30 7.18 -3.88
CA ARG A 152 -7.49 7.97 -4.22
C ARG A 152 -7.99 8.79 -3.03
N ARG A 153 -8.26 8.15 -1.87
CA ARG A 153 -8.73 8.86 -0.67
C ARG A 153 -7.77 9.93 -0.19
N ARG A 154 -6.46 9.70 -0.34
CA ARG A 154 -5.46 10.71 0.02
C ARG A 154 -5.44 11.85 -0.98
N ALA A 155 -5.43 11.56 -2.27
CA ALA A 155 -5.48 12.56 -3.32
C ALA A 155 -6.70 13.48 -3.14
N GLU A 156 -7.90 12.92 -2.94
CA GLU A 156 -9.14 13.69 -2.76
C GLU A 156 -9.07 14.78 -1.68
N VAL A 157 -8.21 14.62 -0.66
CA VAL A 157 -8.04 15.59 0.42
C VAL A 157 -6.74 16.38 0.37
N THR A 158 -5.83 16.06 -0.55
CA THR A 158 -4.50 16.70 -0.64
C THR A 158 -4.19 17.31 -2.00
N LEU A 159 -5.07 17.14 -3.01
CA LEU A 159 -4.93 17.77 -4.31
C LEU A 159 -4.83 19.29 -4.17
N ARG A 160 -3.90 19.88 -4.86
CA ARG A 160 -3.79 21.32 -5.03
C ARG A 160 -4.67 21.77 -6.19
N PRO A 161 -5.04 23.06 -6.28
CA PRO A 161 -5.96 23.54 -7.32
C PRO A 161 -5.55 23.21 -8.76
N TYR A 162 -4.24 23.15 -9.04
CA TYR A 162 -3.69 22.88 -10.37
C TYR A 162 -3.47 21.38 -10.66
N GLU A 163 -3.69 20.50 -9.69
CA GLU A 163 -3.44 19.08 -9.81
C GLU A 163 -4.70 18.31 -10.22
N VAL A 164 -4.54 17.23 -10.97
CA VAL A 164 -5.62 16.33 -11.34
C VAL A 164 -5.31 14.90 -10.94
N LEU A 165 -6.34 14.16 -10.54
CA LEU A 165 -6.24 12.74 -10.24
C LEU A 165 -6.30 11.95 -11.55
N SER A 166 -5.32 11.08 -11.78
CA SER A 166 -5.30 10.17 -12.93
C SER A 166 -6.24 8.97 -12.72
N ASP A 167 -6.45 8.20 -13.79
CA ASP A 167 -7.20 6.93 -13.72
C ASP A 167 -6.47 5.87 -12.88
N ASP A 168 -5.16 6.01 -12.70
CA ASP A 168 -4.32 5.13 -11.88
C ASP A 168 -4.17 5.59 -10.42
N ASP A 169 -4.99 6.57 -10.01
CA ASP A 169 -4.99 7.14 -8.65
C ASP A 169 -3.67 7.84 -8.26
N THR A 170 -2.89 8.26 -9.25
CA THR A 170 -1.76 9.17 -9.13
C THR A 170 -2.16 10.62 -9.36
N ILE A 171 -1.28 11.57 -9.11
CA ILE A 171 -1.54 13.00 -9.30
C ILE A 171 -0.72 13.47 -10.51
N LEU A 172 -1.38 14.18 -11.42
CA LEU A 172 -0.79 14.77 -12.62
C LEU A 172 -0.82 16.30 -12.54
N PHE A 173 0.23 16.95 -13.02
CA PHE A 173 0.31 18.41 -13.19
C PHE A 173 1.37 18.78 -14.24
N GLY A 174 1.32 20.02 -14.71
CA GLY A 174 2.33 20.60 -15.56
C GLY A 174 3.48 21.18 -14.76
N ALA A 175 4.72 21.13 -15.31
CA ALA A 175 5.88 21.71 -14.66
C ALA A 175 6.81 22.39 -15.67
N ILE A 176 7.50 23.46 -15.21
CA ILE A 176 8.53 24.17 -15.96
C ILE A 176 9.77 24.26 -15.06
N PRO A 177 10.87 23.57 -15.37
CA PRO A 177 12.14 23.72 -14.65
C PRO A 177 12.58 25.18 -14.63
N THR A 178 12.86 25.72 -13.45
CA THR A 178 13.18 27.15 -13.28
C THR A 178 14.13 27.32 -12.09
N ASP A 179 15.14 28.17 -12.25
CA ASP A 179 16.04 28.52 -11.16
C ASP A 179 15.35 29.47 -10.16
N GLU A 180 15.79 29.40 -8.89
CA GLU A 180 15.19 30.17 -7.79
C GLU A 180 15.27 31.70 -8.03
N SER A 181 16.32 32.17 -8.74
CA SER A 181 16.50 33.60 -9.07
C SER A 181 15.40 34.16 -9.92
N ASP A 182 14.87 33.36 -10.82
CA ASP A 182 13.91 33.79 -11.85
C ASP A 182 12.47 33.41 -11.48
N ALA A 183 12.33 32.47 -10.59
CA ALA A 183 11.05 31.81 -10.23
C ALA A 183 9.92 32.77 -9.88
N ARG A 184 10.20 33.89 -9.22
CA ARG A 184 9.18 34.85 -8.82
C ARG A 184 8.62 35.60 -10.00
N ASP A 185 9.50 36.07 -10.87
CA ASP A 185 9.14 36.86 -12.04
C ASP A 185 8.44 35.96 -13.07
N ASP A 186 8.95 34.74 -13.28
CA ASP A 186 8.35 33.73 -14.14
C ASP A 186 6.94 33.32 -13.68
N VAL A 187 6.72 33.13 -12.36
CA VAL A 187 5.38 32.81 -11.82
C VAL A 187 4.42 33.96 -12.03
N GLU A 188 4.87 35.22 -11.86
CA GLU A 188 4.03 36.39 -12.08
C GLU A 188 3.65 36.56 -13.56
N GLU A 189 4.62 36.41 -14.47
CA GLU A 189 4.44 36.50 -15.92
C GLU A 189 3.48 35.40 -16.42
N LEU A 190 3.77 34.14 -16.11
CA LEU A 190 2.92 33.00 -16.49
C LEU A 190 1.51 33.10 -15.91
N SER A 191 1.36 33.58 -14.67
CA SER A 191 0.06 33.76 -14.05
C SER A 191 -0.80 34.78 -14.80
N GLN A 192 -0.17 35.85 -15.29
CA GLN A 192 -0.86 36.89 -16.07
C GLN A 192 -1.19 36.41 -17.50
N GLU A 193 -0.23 35.80 -18.18
CA GLU A 193 -0.41 35.33 -19.55
C GLU A 193 -1.47 34.22 -19.68
N LEU A 194 -1.51 33.31 -18.68
CA LEU A 194 -2.41 32.16 -18.67
C LEU A 194 -3.71 32.46 -17.89
N GLU A 195 -3.91 33.67 -17.40
CA GLU A 195 -5.06 34.12 -16.61
C GLU A 195 -5.31 33.18 -15.40
N LEU A 196 -4.25 32.70 -14.74
CA LEU A 196 -4.35 31.76 -13.61
C LEU A 196 -4.63 32.51 -12.30
N SER A 197 -5.60 32.00 -11.54
CA SER A 197 -5.91 32.53 -10.21
C SER A 197 -4.83 32.18 -9.19
N GLU A 198 -4.78 32.91 -8.08
CA GLU A 198 -3.89 32.64 -6.96
C GLU A 198 -4.03 31.17 -6.50
N GLY A 199 -2.91 30.50 -6.29
CA GLY A 199 -2.85 29.09 -5.89
C GLY A 199 -2.93 28.07 -7.03
N TRP A 200 -3.20 28.52 -8.29
CA TRP A 200 -3.19 27.65 -9.47
C TRP A 200 -1.82 27.56 -10.16
N ILE A 201 -0.86 28.32 -9.69
CA ILE A 201 0.54 28.30 -10.10
C ILE A 201 1.43 28.51 -8.88
N ARG A 202 2.55 27.84 -8.79
CA ARG A 202 3.49 28.02 -7.68
C ARG A 202 4.90 27.56 -8.07
N TYR A 203 5.90 28.09 -7.39
CA TYR A 203 7.26 27.57 -7.43
C TYR A 203 7.46 26.50 -6.34
N ASP A 204 8.00 25.35 -6.74
CA ASP A 204 8.50 24.31 -5.85
C ASP A 204 10.02 24.40 -5.75
N SER A 205 10.51 24.96 -4.64
CA SER A 205 11.96 25.14 -4.40
C SER A 205 12.71 23.83 -4.20
N THR A 206 12.03 22.75 -3.81
CA THR A 206 12.64 21.43 -3.63
C THR A 206 13.01 20.82 -4.96
N ASN A 207 12.11 20.88 -5.93
CA ASN A 207 12.30 20.30 -7.25
C ASN A 207 12.73 21.33 -8.30
N ARG A 208 12.90 22.61 -7.91
CA ARG A 208 13.30 23.74 -8.77
C ARG A 208 12.46 23.82 -10.03
N ARG A 209 11.16 23.94 -9.86
CA ARG A 209 10.21 24.02 -10.96
C ARG A 209 9.00 24.85 -10.59
N ILE A 210 8.39 25.47 -11.58
CA ILE A 210 7.05 26.05 -11.48
C ILE A 210 6.04 24.93 -11.74
N GLU A 211 5.06 24.78 -10.88
CA GLU A 211 3.97 23.82 -11.00
C GLU A 211 2.68 24.57 -11.37
N LEU A 212 1.94 24.06 -12.35
CA LEU A 212 0.74 24.67 -12.92
C LEU A 212 -0.22 23.59 -13.45
N PRO A 213 -1.48 23.96 -13.86
CA PRO A 213 -2.38 22.99 -14.46
C PRO A 213 -1.79 22.31 -15.68
N LEU A 214 -2.01 21.01 -15.84
CA LEU A 214 -1.54 20.26 -17.01
C LEU A 214 -2.07 20.89 -18.31
N SER A 215 -3.32 21.29 -18.34
CA SER A 215 -3.94 21.96 -19.52
C SER A 215 -3.27 23.28 -19.89
N ALA A 216 -2.78 24.03 -18.90
CA ALA A 216 -2.01 25.25 -19.16
C ALA A 216 -0.60 24.90 -19.67
N ALA A 217 0.08 23.91 -19.10
CA ALA A 217 1.36 23.41 -19.59
C ALA A 217 1.26 22.92 -21.03
N GLU A 218 0.25 22.14 -21.38
CA GLU A 218 -0.01 21.69 -22.76
C GLU A 218 -0.23 22.86 -23.72
N GLN A 219 -0.95 23.90 -23.27
CA GLN A 219 -1.24 25.08 -24.07
C GLN A 219 0.03 25.87 -24.44
N ILE A 220 0.99 26.01 -23.51
CA ILE A 220 2.21 26.79 -23.73
C ILE A 220 3.35 25.97 -24.35
N ALA A 221 3.33 24.65 -24.23
CA ALA A 221 4.42 23.78 -24.71
C ALA A 221 4.81 24.02 -26.16
N ASP A 222 3.88 24.47 -27.01
CA ASP A 222 4.09 24.74 -28.39
C ASP A 222 4.69 26.14 -28.68
N PHE A 223 4.70 27.05 -27.71
CA PHE A 223 5.01 28.47 -27.91
C PHE A 223 6.24 28.96 -27.14
N VAL A 224 6.76 28.18 -26.21
CA VAL A 224 7.89 28.54 -25.36
C VAL A 224 9.16 27.76 -25.74
N ASP A 225 10.31 28.40 -25.61
CA ASP A 225 11.63 27.78 -25.86
C ASP A 225 12.19 27.06 -24.62
N VAL A 226 11.45 27.09 -23.50
CA VAL A 226 11.81 26.40 -22.27
C VAL A 226 11.16 25.01 -22.21
N GLN A 227 11.77 24.11 -21.45
CA GLN A 227 11.24 22.77 -21.26
C GLN A 227 9.93 22.78 -20.48
N VAL A 228 8.89 22.19 -21.03
CA VAL A 228 7.58 22.02 -20.37
C VAL A 228 7.35 20.53 -20.16
N GLN A 229 6.94 20.18 -18.94
CA GLN A 229 6.83 18.79 -18.50
C GLN A 229 5.42 18.44 -18.01
N LEU A 230 5.01 17.21 -18.27
CA LEU A 230 3.98 16.52 -17.48
C LEU A 230 4.68 15.76 -16.36
N VAL A 231 4.25 15.96 -15.15
CA VAL A 231 4.77 15.28 -13.97
C VAL A 231 3.67 14.42 -13.36
N GLU A 232 4.00 13.18 -13.07
CA GLU A 232 3.15 12.24 -12.36
C GLU A 232 3.78 11.88 -11.02
N VAL A 233 3.01 11.98 -9.93
CA VAL A 233 3.48 11.66 -8.58
C VAL A 233 2.49 10.76 -7.82
N HIS A 234 3.00 9.96 -6.88
CA HIS A 234 2.15 9.30 -5.91
C HIS A 234 1.56 10.33 -4.92
N PRO A 235 0.28 10.18 -4.51
CA PRO A 235 -0.34 11.04 -3.50
C PRO A 235 0.15 10.73 -2.08
N THR A 236 1.45 10.47 -1.91
CA THR A 236 2.13 10.27 -0.63
C THR A 236 2.55 11.61 -0.01
N HIS A 237 3.08 11.58 1.19
CA HIS A 237 3.60 12.81 1.82
C HIS A 237 4.78 13.38 1.03
N GLU A 238 5.68 12.51 0.60
CA GLU A 238 6.89 12.84 -0.15
C GLU A 238 6.60 13.17 -1.62
N ARG A 239 5.39 12.86 -2.12
CA ARG A 239 5.02 13.04 -3.53
C ARG A 239 6.07 12.46 -4.48
N LEU A 240 6.39 11.17 -4.25
CA LEU A 240 7.38 10.46 -5.06
C LEU A 240 6.99 10.48 -6.53
N GLU A 241 7.92 10.90 -7.38
CA GLU A 241 7.72 10.95 -8.82
C GLU A 241 7.61 9.54 -9.40
N VAL A 242 6.57 9.33 -10.20
CA VAL A 242 6.32 8.11 -10.98
C VAL A 242 6.90 8.27 -12.37
N SER A 243 6.60 9.40 -13.01
CA SER A 243 7.11 9.74 -14.33
C SER A 243 7.22 11.25 -14.54
N VAL A 244 8.15 11.64 -15.41
CA VAL A 244 8.29 13.00 -15.94
C VAL A 244 8.44 12.89 -17.45
N VAL A 245 7.53 13.51 -18.18
CA VAL A 245 7.50 13.47 -19.65
C VAL A 245 7.59 14.89 -20.20
N ASN A 246 8.52 15.15 -21.11
CA ASN A 246 8.62 16.44 -21.79
C ASN A 246 7.50 16.57 -22.83
N LEU A 247 6.79 17.68 -22.78
CA LEU A 247 5.68 17.97 -23.69
C LEU A 247 6.14 18.59 -25.03
N ASN A 248 7.34 19.17 -25.08
CA ASN A 248 7.87 19.89 -26.23
C ASN A 248 9.21 19.36 -26.79
N GLU A 249 9.62 18.13 -26.50
CA GLU A 249 10.88 17.52 -26.99
C GLU A 249 10.90 17.07 -28.48
N ASN A 250 9.80 17.13 -29.20
CA ASN A 250 9.68 16.60 -30.57
C ASN A 250 9.72 17.69 -31.68
N ARG A 251 10.44 18.80 -31.42
CA ARG A 251 10.66 19.81 -32.47
C ARG A 251 12.11 20.04 -32.78
#